data_1b5dcc87b304b041b21f78af824c10ad
#
_entry.id   1b5dcc87b304b041b21f78af824c10ad
#
_cell.length_a   1.000
_cell.length_b   1.000
_cell.length_c   1.000
_cell.angle_alpha   90.00
_cell.angle_beta   90.00
_cell.angle_gamma   90.00
#
_symmetry.space_group_name_H-M   'P 1'
#
loop_
_entity.id
_entity.type
_entity.pdbx_description
1 polymer ?
#
loop_
_entity_poly.entity_id
_entity_poly.type
_entity_poly.pdbx_seq_one_letter_code
_entity_poly.pdbx_strand_id
1 'polypeptide(L)'
;MHHVSIRTANIHRAIAFYELLGFSVQERFTTGYTLACWMSGRHGRIELIQIPEPKPAPDAFDDEHYVGYYHLSFDLSSETADLVSWLQEFRIQYDKERKDNDSLDSPLRVLLEPEQQQIGDRIYEVLFLADTDGLPLEFLRGY
;
A
#
# COMPACT_ATOMS: atom_id res chain seq x y z
N MET A 1 1.67 -3.61 18.83
CA MET A 1 2.66 -3.36 17.76
C MET A 1 2.77 -1.86 17.53
N HIS A 2 3.98 -1.29 17.34
CA HIS A 2 4.15 0.16 17.17
C HIS A 2 3.99 0.56 15.70
N HIS A 3 4.69 -0.11 14.79
CA HIS A 3 4.62 0.13 13.35
C HIS A 3 5.09 -1.09 12.55
N VAL A 4 4.80 -1.07 11.26
CA VAL A 4 5.44 -1.93 10.26
C VAL A 4 6.40 -1.06 9.46
N SER A 5 7.65 -1.51 9.31
CA SER A 5 8.69 -0.76 8.60
C SER A 5 8.81 -1.26 7.16
N ILE A 6 8.83 -0.32 6.24
CA ILE A 6 8.88 -0.55 4.79
C ILE A 6 10.09 0.21 4.23
N ARG A 7 10.96 -0.50 3.54
CA ARG A 7 12.04 0.11 2.77
C ARG A 7 11.51 0.55 1.40
N THR A 8 11.86 1.76 1.00
CA THR A 8 11.43 2.33 -0.29
C THR A 8 12.61 2.87 -1.07
N ALA A 9 12.52 2.80 -2.38
CA ALA A 9 13.48 3.42 -3.28
C ALA A 9 13.35 4.95 -3.32
N ASN A 10 12.14 5.47 -3.05
CA ASN A 10 11.84 6.90 -3.10
C ASN A 10 10.76 7.25 -2.07
N ILE A 11 11.18 7.90 -0.97
CA ILE A 11 10.28 8.19 0.14
C ILE A 11 9.15 9.17 -0.23
N HIS A 12 9.42 10.14 -1.10
CA HIS A 12 8.39 11.11 -1.51
C HIS A 12 7.29 10.44 -2.33
N ARG A 13 7.67 9.52 -3.19
CA ARG A 13 6.74 8.69 -3.96
C ARG A 13 5.91 7.78 -3.06
N ALA A 14 6.55 7.13 -2.10
CA ALA A 14 5.86 6.27 -1.14
C ALA A 14 4.90 7.07 -0.26
N ILE A 15 5.31 8.24 0.26
CA ILE A 15 4.43 9.12 1.04
C ILE A 15 3.19 9.50 0.24
N ALA A 16 3.36 9.95 -1.02
CA ALA A 16 2.23 10.34 -1.86
C ALA A 16 1.23 9.19 -2.05
N PHE A 17 1.72 7.97 -2.23
CA PHE A 17 0.87 6.78 -2.35
C PHE A 17 0.11 6.48 -1.04
N TYR A 18 0.81 6.39 0.08
CA TYR A 18 0.17 6.04 1.36
C TYR A 18 -0.75 7.15 1.90
N GLU A 19 -0.52 8.41 1.53
CA GLU A 19 -1.47 9.50 1.80
C GLU A 19 -2.82 9.27 1.13
N LEU A 20 -2.85 8.73 -0.10
CA LEU A 20 -4.09 8.34 -0.78
C LEU A 20 -4.85 7.24 -0.04
N LEU A 21 -4.16 6.42 0.74
CA LEU A 21 -4.76 5.38 1.59
C LEU A 21 -5.18 5.90 2.97
N GLY A 22 -5.07 7.21 3.23
CA GLY A 22 -5.50 7.82 4.48
C GLY A 22 -4.43 7.91 5.56
N PHE A 23 -3.17 7.62 5.23
CA PHE A 23 -2.05 7.88 6.14
C PHE A 23 -1.60 9.33 6.05
N SER A 24 -1.07 9.86 7.14
CA SER A 24 -0.43 11.18 7.17
C SER A 24 0.90 11.12 7.87
N VAL A 25 1.85 11.94 7.44
CA VAL A 25 3.17 12.01 8.08
C VAL A 25 3.02 12.52 9.50
N GLN A 26 3.46 11.73 10.46
CA GLN A 26 3.44 12.04 11.88
C GLN A 26 4.79 12.58 12.35
N GLU A 27 5.88 11.99 11.91
CA GLU A 27 7.24 12.34 12.30
C GLU A 27 8.19 12.12 11.13
N ARG A 28 9.10 13.07 10.91
CA ARG A 28 10.20 12.95 9.94
C ARG A 28 11.51 12.88 10.69
N PHE A 29 12.39 11.98 10.28
CA PHE A 29 13.69 11.78 10.90
C PHE A 29 14.70 11.20 9.92
N THR A 30 15.93 11.03 10.35
CA THR A 30 16.96 10.34 9.58
C THR A 30 17.46 9.11 10.34
N THR A 31 17.72 8.03 9.61
CA THR A 31 18.42 6.86 10.13
C THR A 31 19.79 6.81 9.45
N GLY A 32 20.87 7.13 10.22
CA GLY A 32 22.17 7.37 9.60
C GLY A 32 22.08 8.55 8.63
N TYR A 33 22.25 8.27 7.32
CA TYR A 33 22.17 9.28 6.26
C TYR A 33 20.89 9.16 5.42
N THR A 34 19.95 8.31 5.79
CA THR A 34 18.75 8.07 5.01
C THR A 34 17.53 8.77 5.59
N LEU A 35 16.64 9.21 4.68
CA LEU A 35 15.38 9.81 5.06
C LEU A 35 14.42 8.74 5.56
N ALA A 36 13.69 9.06 6.63
CA ALA A 36 12.65 8.20 7.17
C ALA A 36 11.48 9.03 7.69
N CYS A 37 10.34 8.38 7.82
CA CYS A 37 9.17 8.97 8.48
C CYS A 37 8.27 7.90 9.08
N TRP A 38 7.51 8.30 10.09
CA TRP A 38 6.32 7.57 10.50
C TRP A 38 5.10 8.20 9.89
N MET A 39 4.22 7.34 9.35
CA MET A 39 2.91 7.73 8.88
C MET A 39 1.84 7.00 9.68
N SER A 40 0.79 7.71 10.05
CA SER A 40 -0.29 7.20 10.88
C SER A 40 -1.64 7.39 10.19
N GLY A 41 -2.52 6.44 10.35
CA GLY A 41 -3.89 6.48 9.83
C GLY A 41 -4.80 5.55 10.64
N ARG A 42 -6.05 5.41 10.21
CA ARG A 42 -7.01 4.56 10.93
C ARG A 42 -6.61 3.08 10.96
N HIS A 43 -5.81 2.63 9.99
CA HIS A 43 -5.35 1.25 9.91
C HIS A 43 -4.07 0.98 10.68
N GLY A 44 -3.50 1.99 11.34
CA GLY A 44 -2.29 1.83 12.13
C GLY A 44 -1.17 2.78 11.73
N ARG A 45 0.05 2.34 11.98
CA ARG A 45 1.26 3.14 11.71
C ARG A 45 2.23 2.34 10.85
N ILE A 46 2.78 3.00 9.85
CA ILE A 46 3.88 2.49 9.05
C ILE A 46 5.11 3.39 9.21
N GLU A 47 6.28 2.79 9.01
CA GLU A 47 7.55 3.51 8.89
C GLU A 47 8.06 3.35 7.47
N LEU A 48 8.39 4.45 6.83
CA LEU A 48 9.04 4.45 5.52
C LEU A 48 10.51 4.84 5.69
N ILE A 49 11.41 4.04 5.12
CA ILE A 49 12.85 4.30 5.12
C ILE A 49 13.35 4.27 3.69
N GLN A 50 13.89 5.39 3.21
CA GLN A 50 14.55 5.42 1.92
C GLN A 50 15.91 4.76 2.02
N ILE A 51 16.18 3.79 1.14
CA ILE A 51 17.45 3.05 1.15
C ILE A 51 18.37 3.54 0.02
N PRO A 52 19.70 3.49 0.24
CA PRO A 52 20.65 3.76 -0.82
C PRO A 52 20.74 2.58 -1.78
N GLU A 53 21.02 2.86 -3.06
CA GLU A 53 21.25 1.85 -4.10
C GLU A 53 20.15 0.76 -4.10
N PRO A 54 18.86 1.14 -4.25
CA PRO A 54 17.77 0.20 -4.07
C PRO A 54 17.81 -0.92 -5.10
N LYS A 55 17.55 -2.14 -4.62
CA LYS A 55 17.27 -3.30 -5.48
C LYS A 55 15.77 -3.50 -5.55
N PRO A 56 15.24 -3.97 -6.70
CA PRO A 56 13.82 -4.29 -6.80
C PRO A 56 13.39 -5.27 -5.72
N ALA A 57 12.18 -5.08 -5.19
CA ALA A 57 11.57 -6.06 -4.30
C ALA A 57 11.34 -7.39 -5.05
N PRO A 58 11.48 -8.55 -4.38
CA PRO A 58 11.03 -9.81 -4.95
C PRO A 58 9.54 -9.74 -5.29
N ASP A 59 9.14 -10.41 -6.37
CA ASP A 59 7.72 -10.48 -6.75
C ASP A 59 7.01 -11.53 -5.87
N ALA A 60 6.71 -11.14 -4.64
CA ALA A 60 6.08 -12.02 -3.66
C ALA A 60 4.62 -12.36 -3.99
N PHE A 61 3.98 -11.64 -4.90
CA PHE A 61 2.62 -11.92 -5.34
C PHE A 61 2.57 -13.08 -6.34
N ASP A 62 3.45 -13.05 -7.35
CA ASP A 62 3.49 -14.07 -8.40
C ASP A 62 4.38 -15.28 -8.03
N ASP A 63 5.39 -15.08 -7.19
CA ASP A 63 6.28 -16.13 -6.71
C ASP A 63 6.02 -16.49 -5.25
N GLU A 64 5.27 -17.56 -5.03
CA GLU A 64 4.88 -18.05 -3.70
C GLU A 64 6.00 -18.74 -2.91
N HIS A 65 7.21 -18.80 -3.45
CA HIS A 65 8.32 -19.52 -2.80
C HIS A 65 9.13 -18.66 -1.81
N TYR A 66 8.90 -17.33 -1.81
CA TYR A 66 9.59 -16.46 -0.87
C TYR A 66 9.02 -16.58 0.55
N VAL A 67 9.91 -16.80 1.51
CA VAL A 67 9.58 -16.82 2.94
C VAL A 67 9.72 -15.39 3.51
N GLY A 68 8.73 -14.94 4.27
CA GLY A 68 8.76 -13.65 4.94
C GLY A 68 7.42 -12.94 4.91
N TYR A 69 7.47 -11.62 5.07
CA TYR A 69 6.28 -10.79 4.93
C TYR A 69 5.79 -10.81 3.50
N TYR A 70 4.49 -11.05 3.33
CA TYR A 70 3.87 -11.11 2.01
C TYR A 70 3.16 -9.81 1.66
N HIS A 71 2.19 -9.41 2.47
CA HIS A 71 1.42 -8.19 2.22
C HIS A 71 0.96 -7.54 3.53
N LEU A 72 0.58 -6.28 3.45
CA LEU A 72 -0.26 -5.61 4.42
C LEU A 72 -1.71 -5.77 4.00
N SER A 73 -2.60 -6.01 4.95
CA SER A 73 -4.03 -6.16 4.69
C SER A 73 -4.83 -5.06 5.38
N PHE A 74 -5.75 -4.45 4.64
CA PHE A 74 -6.61 -3.35 5.09
C PHE A 74 -8.06 -3.80 5.05
N ASP A 75 -8.74 -3.75 6.20
CA ASP A 75 -10.17 -4.05 6.29
C ASP A 75 -10.99 -2.80 5.98
N LEU A 76 -11.66 -2.81 4.84
CA LEU A 76 -12.51 -1.72 4.35
C LEU A 76 -14.01 -1.96 4.62
N SER A 77 -14.36 -2.95 5.43
CA SER A 77 -15.78 -3.32 5.67
C SER A 77 -16.63 -2.15 6.14
N SER A 78 -16.05 -1.23 6.92
CA SER A 78 -16.75 -0.04 7.43
C SER A 78 -16.59 1.20 6.55
N GLU A 79 -15.82 1.11 5.46
CA GLU A 79 -15.48 2.28 4.62
C GLU A 79 -16.19 2.26 3.28
N THR A 80 -16.51 1.09 2.76
CA THR A 80 -17.16 0.96 1.46
C THR A 80 -18.19 -0.15 1.43
N ALA A 81 -19.18 0.01 0.58
CA ALA A 81 -20.20 -1.02 0.32
C ALA A 81 -19.68 -2.12 -0.62
N ASP A 82 -18.69 -1.82 -1.47
CA ASP A 82 -18.07 -2.79 -2.37
C ASP A 82 -16.67 -2.31 -2.81
N LEU A 83 -15.78 -3.24 -3.12
CA LEU A 83 -14.41 -2.93 -3.53
C LEU A 83 -14.31 -2.45 -4.98
N VAL A 84 -15.28 -2.78 -5.83
CA VAL A 84 -15.28 -2.30 -7.23
C VAL A 84 -15.42 -0.79 -7.26
N SER A 85 -16.40 -0.25 -6.55
CA SER A 85 -16.62 1.21 -6.43
C SER A 85 -15.47 1.90 -5.72
N TRP A 86 -14.94 1.28 -4.67
CA TRP A 86 -13.77 1.81 -3.96
C TRP A 86 -12.56 1.92 -4.88
N LEU A 87 -12.26 0.88 -5.66
CA LEU A 87 -11.14 0.87 -6.59
C LEU A 87 -11.30 1.93 -7.70
N GLN A 88 -12.51 2.11 -8.22
CA GLN A 88 -12.80 3.14 -9.21
C GLN A 88 -12.48 4.54 -8.67
N GLU A 89 -12.94 4.83 -7.46
CA GLU A 89 -12.67 6.11 -6.78
C GLU A 89 -11.17 6.28 -6.50
N PHE A 90 -10.52 5.22 -6.02
CA PHE A 90 -9.08 5.24 -5.75
C PHE A 90 -8.27 5.51 -7.02
N ARG A 91 -8.63 4.89 -8.16
CA ARG A 91 -7.99 5.15 -9.46
C ARG A 91 -8.12 6.61 -9.88
N ILE A 92 -9.30 7.21 -9.70
CA ILE A 92 -9.53 8.63 -10.04
C ILE A 92 -8.62 9.52 -9.21
N GLN A 93 -8.55 9.30 -7.91
CA GLN A 93 -7.69 10.07 -7.01
C GLN A 93 -6.21 9.85 -7.30
N TYR A 94 -5.80 8.63 -7.58
CA TYR A 94 -4.43 8.29 -7.94
C TYR A 94 -4.00 8.99 -9.25
N ASP A 95 -4.83 8.94 -10.27
CA ASP A 95 -4.54 9.57 -11.56
C ASP A 95 -4.50 11.09 -11.45
N LYS A 96 -5.37 11.68 -10.63
CA LYS A 96 -5.34 13.11 -10.33
C LYS A 96 -4.03 13.50 -9.63
N GLU A 97 -3.66 12.78 -8.59
CA GLU A 97 -2.42 13.03 -7.86
C GLU A 97 -1.20 12.87 -8.77
N ARG A 98 -1.20 11.88 -9.65
CA ARG A 98 -0.14 11.64 -10.62
C ARG A 98 0.02 12.80 -11.62
N LYS A 99 -1.08 13.46 -12.01
CA LYS A 99 -1.04 14.66 -12.88
C LYS A 99 -0.55 15.90 -12.15
N ASP A 100 -0.95 16.06 -10.89
CA ASP A 100 -0.71 17.27 -10.11
C ASP A 100 0.63 17.22 -9.37
N ASN A 101 1.20 16.03 -9.18
CA ASN A 101 2.39 15.78 -8.37
C ASN A 101 3.33 14.80 -9.08
N ASP A 102 4.55 15.27 -9.37
CA ASP A 102 5.60 14.48 -10.04
C ASP A 102 6.10 13.29 -9.21
N SER A 103 5.71 13.19 -7.92
CA SER A 103 6.12 12.09 -7.04
C SER A 103 5.59 10.73 -7.50
N LEU A 104 4.37 10.68 -8.06
CA LEU A 104 3.79 9.46 -8.63
C LEU A 104 4.12 9.38 -10.12
N ASP A 105 5.13 8.61 -10.47
CA ASP A 105 5.73 8.54 -11.81
C ASP A 105 5.24 7.36 -12.67
N SER A 106 4.43 6.47 -12.11
CA SER A 106 3.95 5.27 -12.78
C SER A 106 2.44 5.08 -12.60
N PRO A 107 1.75 4.41 -13.53
CA PRO A 107 0.33 4.07 -13.36
C PRO A 107 0.10 3.16 -12.16
N LEU A 108 -1.10 3.23 -11.58
CA LEU A 108 -1.54 2.30 -10.55
C LEU A 108 -1.48 0.85 -11.08
N ARG A 109 -0.85 -0.05 -10.32
CA ARG A 109 -0.85 -1.48 -10.63
C ARG A 109 -1.86 -2.21 -9.75
N VAL A 110 -2.82 -2.85 -10.41
CA VAL A 110 -3.76 -3.77 -9.77
C VAL A 110 -3.23 -5.19 -9.97
N LEU A 111 -2.91 -5.88 -8.87
CA LEU A 111 -2.40 -7.25 -8.90
C LEU A 111 -3.51 -8.28 -8.96
N LEU A 112 -4.64 -8.00 -8.30
CA LEU A 112 -5.85 -8.81 -8.34
C LEU A 112 -7.04 -7.86 -8.33
N GLU A 113 -7.88 -7.93 -9.37
CA GLU A 113 -9.15 -7.18 -9.41
C GLU A 113 -10.11 -7.72 -8.32
N PRO A 114 -11.07 -6.90 -7.85
CA PRO A 114 -12.01 -7.33 -6.82
C PRO A 114 -12.70 -8.64 -7.15
N GLU A 115 -12.59 -9.61 -6.27
CA GLU A 115 -13.25 -10.90 -6.40
C GLU A 115 -13.69 -11.43 -5.05
N GLN A 116 -14.64 -12.37 -5.04
CA GLN A 116 -15.06 -13.04 -3.82
C GLN A 116 -14.14 -14.22 -3.50
N GLN A 117 -13.73 -14.31 -2.24
CA GLN A 117 -12.96 -15.42 -1.72
C GLN A 117 -13.58 -15.96 -0.43
N GLN A 118 -13.59 -17.27 -0.29
CA GLN A 118 -13.94 -17.90 0.98
C GLN A 118 -12.70 -17.98 1.85
N ILE A 119 -12.76 -17.35 3.03
CA ILE A 119 -11.69 -17.39 4.03
C ILE A 119 -12.30 -17.99 5.32
N GLY A 120 -11.90 -19.21 5.64
CA GLY A 120 -12.55 -19.97 6.71
C GLY A 120 -13.99 -20.28 6.33
N ASP A 121 -14.95 -19.89 7.20
CA ASP A 121 -16.39 -20.06 7.02
C ASP A 121 -17.11 -18.81 6.48
N ARG A 122 -16.34 -17.78 6.09
CA ARG A 122 -16.88 -16.49 5.64
C ARG A 122 -16.47 -16.18 4.21
N ILE A 123 -17.28 -15.37 3.55
CA ILE A 123 -17.01 -14.84 2.22
C ILE A 123 -16.54 -13.39 2.36
N TYR A 124 -15.43 -13.07 1.70
CA TYR A 124 -14.87 -11.74 1.60
C TYR A 124 -14.76 -11.32 0.15
N GLU A 125 -14.90 -10.03 -0.08
CA GLU A 125 -14.43 -9.40 -1.30
C GLU A 125 -12.96 -9.03 -1.08
N VAL A 126 -12.08 -9.34 -2.03
CA VAL A 126 -10.63 -9.19 -1.93
C VAL A 126 -10.08 -8.50 -3.17
N LEU A 127 -9.15 -7.61 -2.97
CA LEU A 127 -8.45 -6.84 -3.99
C LEU A 127 -6.97 -6.74 -3.61
N PHE A 128 -6.05 -6.82 -4.58
CA PHE A 128 -4.64 -6.53 -4.35
C PHE A 128 -4.15 -5.40 -5.25
N LEU A 129 -3.44 -4.46 -4.64
CA LEU A 129 -2.70 -3.41 -5.34
C LEU A 129 -1.21 -3.57 -5.06
N ALA A 130 -0.38 -3.10 -5.98
CA ALA A 130 1.04 -2.87 -5.70
C ALA A 130 1.24 -1.44 -5.20
N ASP A 131 2.06 -1.26 -4.18
CA ASP A 131 2.52 0.08 -3.84
C ASP A 131 3.56 0.59 -4.87
N THR A 132 4.15 1.77 -4.64
CA THR A 132 5.09 2.39 -5.58
C THR A 132 6.42 1.65 -5.72
N ASP A 133 6.73 0.71 -4.86
CA ASP A 133 7.90 -0.18 -4.95
C ASP A 133 7.53 -1.60 -5.39
N GLY A 134 6.25 -1.85 -5.70
CA GLY A 134 5.76 -3.16 -6.13
C GLY A 134 5.35 -4.09 -4.98
N LEU A 135 5.29 -3.60 -3.74
CA LEU A 135 4.87 -4.43 -2.60
C LEU A 135 3.38 -4.71 -2.64
N PRO A 136 2.94 -5.96 -2.43
CA PRO A 136 1.52 -6.29 -2.43
C PRO A 136 0.80 -5.69 -1.22
N LEU A 137 -0.36 -5.10 -1.48
CA LEU A 137 -1.30 -4.62 -0.47
C LEU A 137 -2.65 -5.29 -0.71
N GLU A 138 -3.18 -5.95 0.30
CA GLU A 138 -4.50 -6.56 0.26
C GLU A 138 -5.54 -5.60 0.82
N PHE A 139 -6.69 -5.56 0.19
CA PHE A 139 -7.87 -4.87 0.70
C PHE A 139 -9.00 -5.87 0.79
N LEU A 140 -9.58 -5.98 1.97
CA LEU A 140 -10.70 -6.89 2.16
C LEU A 140 -11.95 -6.17 2.65
N ARG A 141 -13.08 -6.78 2.31
CA ARG A 141 -14.38 -6.40 2.83
C ARG A 141 -15.19 -7.66 3.15
N GLY A 142 -15.61 -7.78 4.41
CA GLY A 142 -16.55 -8.83 4.83
C GLY A 142 -18.00 -8.49 4.49
N TYR A 143 -18.81 -9.51 4.27
CA TYR A 143 -20.25 -9.39 4.06
C TYR A 143 -21.01 -9.45 5.37
#